data_4754fad993e0a5b817a42a5787fb0b73
#
_entry.id   4754fad993e0a5b817a42a5787fb0b73
#
_cell.length_a   1.000
_cell.length_b   1.000
_cell.length_c   1.000
_cell.angle_alpha   90.00
_cell.angle_beta   90.00
_cell.angle_gamma   90.00
#
_symmetry.space_group_name_H-M   'P 1'
#
loop_
_entity.id
_entity.type
_entity.pdbx_description
1 polymer ?
#
loop_
_entity_poly.entity_id
_entity_poly.type
_entity_poly.pdbx_seq_one_letter_code
_entity_poly.pdbx_strand_id
1 'polypeptide(L)'
;MVLHQGEIKRLQGLLGWGDFEDGMAALDGLKNNPPDMAIFDIKMPRMDGMELLRRLRQLTDMPVIFLTSKDEEIDELFGLKMGADDYIAKPFSQRLVVERVKAVLRRFQPKDGGNTAAEAARVLERGKLRLDPERHTCHWDGHPVMLTVTEFLILQALATRPGVVKTRDALMDAAYDDQVYVDDRTIDSHIKRLRKKFKQADDDFDVIETLYGVGYRFKEA
;
A
#
# COMPACT_ATOMS: atom_id res chain seq x y z
N MET A 1 1.65 18.91 4.27
CA MET A 1 1.27 18.23 3.02
C MET A 1 1.22 19.25 1.90
N VAL A 2 1.86 19.02 0.78
CA VAL A 2 1.74 19.91 -0.37
C VAL A 2 1.14 19.10 -1.53
N LEU A 3 -0.17 18.88 -1.47
CA LEU A 3 -0.95 18.73 -2.69
C LEU A 3 -1.20 20.17 -3.23
N HIS A 4 -1.17 20.36 -4.54
CA HIS A 4 -1.56 21.65 -5.12
C HIS A 4 -2.97 22.02 -4.66
N GLN A 5 -3.21 23.28 -4.31
CA GLN A 5 -4.49 23.77 -3.74
C GLN A 5 -5.76 23.31 -4.50
N GLY A 6 -5.65 23.06 -5.81
CA GLY A 6 -6.76 22.55 -6.63
C GLY A 6 -7.11 21.06 -6.38
N GLU A 7 -6.13 20.25 -6.02
CA GLU A 7 -6.32 18.82 -5.71
C GLU A 7 -6.86 18.61 -4.30
N ILE A 8 -6.41 19.45 -3.36
CA ILE A 8 -6.89 19.48 -1.98
C ILE A 8 -8.39 19.77 -1.93
N LYS A 9 -8.88 20.81 -2.64
CA LYS A 9 -10.30 21.18 -2.61
C LYS A 9 -11.24 20.09 -3.10
N ARG A 10 -10.83 19.24 -4.04
CA ARG A 10 -11.65 18.13 -4.53
C ARG A 10 -11.68 16.94 -3.58
N LEU A 11 -10.60 16.67 -2.86
CA LEU A 11 -10.55 15.62 -1.82
C LEU A 11 -11.24 16.06 -0.54
N GLN A 12 -11.24 17.35 -0.20
CA GLN A 12 -11.91 17.92 0.99
C GLN A 12 -13.42 17.68 0.99
N GLY A 13 -14.05 17.59 -0.18
CA GLY A 13 -15.49 17.30 -0.31
C GLY A 13 -15.86 15.84 -0.01
N LEU A 14 -14.90 14.92 0.04
CA LEU A 14 -15.10 13.47 0.19
C LEU A 14 -14.64 12.93 1.54
N LEU A 15 -13.69 13.60 2.18
CA LEU A 15 -13.02 13.19 3.42
C LEU A 15 -12.87 14.44 4.30
N GLY A 16 -13.19 14.39 5.59
CA GLY A 16 -12.89 15.48 6.53
C GLY A 16 -11.37 15.70 6.56
N TRP A 17 -10.88 16.86 6.09
CA TRP A 17 -9.46 17.06 5.81
C TRP A 17 -8.89 18.28 6.53
N GLY A 18 -7.74 18.11 7.17
CA GLY A 18 -6.90 19.20 7.66
C GLY A 18 -5.56 19.20 6.93
N ASP A 19 -5.02 20.35 6.58
CA ASP A 19 -3.72 20.52 5.96
C ASP A 19 -2.75 21.26 6.89
N PHE A 20 -1.47 20.97 6.73
CA PHE A 20 -0.37 21.59 7.45
C PHE A 20 0.71 22.03 6.47
N GLU A 21 1.31 23.19 6.70
CA GLU A 21 2.31 23.77 5.81
C GLU A 21 3.65 23.04 5.85
N ASP A 22 3.95 22.34 6.95
CA ASP A 22 5.20 21.58 7.15
C ASP A 22 5.08 20.51 8.23
N GLY A 23 6.15 19.70 8.37
CA GLY A 23 6.19 18.60 9.31
C GLY A 23 6.12 18.98 10.79
N MET A 24 6.56 20.17 11.18
CA MET A 24 6.47 20.65 12.58
C MET A 24 5.01 20.98 12.95
N ALA A 25 4.35 21.77 12.10
CA ALA A 25 2.94 22.12 12.27
C ALA A 25 2.06 20.87 12.23
N ALA A 26 2.38 19.92 11.34
CA ALA A 26 1.70 18.63 11.27
C ALA A 26 1.85 17.84 12.58
N LEU A 27 3.06 17.72 13.12
CA LEU A 27 3.31 16.97 14.35
C LEU A 27 2.49 17.52 15.53
N ASP A 28 2.42 18.82 15.68
CA ASP A 28 1.67 19.47 16.75
C ASP A 28 0.16 19.34 16.54
N GLY A 29 -0.32 19.51 15.31
CA GLY A 29 -1.75 19.32 14.99
C GLY A 29 -2.23 17.90 15.20
N LEU A 30 -1.44 16.90 14.77
CA LEU A 30 -1.77 15.48 14.90
C LEU A 30 -1.76 14.98 16.35
N LYS A 31 -0.97 15.60 17.23
CA LYS A 31 -1.02 15.32 18.69
C LYS A 31 -2.31 15.78 19.34
N ASN A 32 -2.82 16.94 18.92
CA ASN A 32 -3.97 17.56 19.54
C ASN A 32 -5.31 17.05 19.00
N ASN A 33 -5.34 16.68 17.72
CA ASN A 33 -6.54 16.16 17.04
C ASN A 33 -6.11 15.07 16.03
N PRO A 34 -5.89 13.82 16.47
CA PRO A 34 -5.44 12.74 15.60
C PRO A 34 -6.54 12.38 14.58
N PRO A 35 -6.23 12.41 13.28
CA PRO A 35 -7.14 11.93 12.24
C PRO A 35 -7.10 10.40 12.13
N ASP A 36 -8.02 9.83 11.36
CA ASP A 36 -8.04 8.39 11.09
C ASP A 36 -6.82 7.92 10.27
N MET A 37 -6.20 8.81 9.49
CA MET A 37 -4.96 8.57 8.76
C MET A 37 -4.29 9.86 8.34
N ALA A 38 -3.02 9.78 7.92
CA ALA A 38 -2.30 10.91 7.37
C ALA A 38 -1.68 10.61 5.99
N ILE A 39 -1.54 11.64 5.18
CA ILE A 39 -0.81 11.59 3.90
C ILE A 39 0.29 12.63 3.96
N PHE A 40 1.54 12.21 3.77
CA PHE A 40 2.70 13.09 3.82
C PHE A 40 3.43 13.12 2.48
N ASP A 41 3.90 14.31 2.12
CA ASP A 41 4.99 14.41 1.14
C ASP A 41 6.30 14.05 1.84
N ILE A 42 7.18 13.31 1.18
CA ILE A 42 8.51 13.03 1.70
C ILE A 42 9.29 14.34 1.81
N LYS A 43 9.28 15.15 0.75
CA LYS A 43 9.99 16.44 0.72
C LYS A 43 9.12 17.57 1.25
N MET A 44 9.28 17.86 2.53
CA MET A 44 8.66 19.02 3.18
C MET A 44 9.72 19.95 3.77
N PRO A 45 9.44 21.27 3.82
CA PRO A 45 10.35 22.20 4.47
C PRO A 45 10.41 21.96 5.99
N ARG A 46 11.52 22.37 6.63
CA ARG A 46 11.80 22.32 8.07
C ARG A 46 11.89 20.92 8.66
N MET A 47 10.96 20.04 8.40
CA MET A 47 10.97 18.63 8.79
C MET A 47 10.43 17.81 7.64
N ASP A 48 11.22 16.87 7.11
CA ASP A 48 10.80 15.97 6.06
C ASP A 48 9.77 14.94 6.57
N GLY A 49 9.08 14.30 5.62
CA GLY A 49 8.03 13.34 5.95
C GLY A 49 8.53 12.11 6.69
N MET A 50 9.78 11.71 6.47
CA MET A 50 10.40 10.55 7.10
C MET A 50 10.66 10.81 8.59
N GLU A 51 11.24 11.96 8.93
CA GLU A 51 11.45 12.36 10.32
C GLU A 51 10.11 12.59 11.03
N LEU A 52 9.10 13.15 10.32
CA LEU A 52 7.75 13.27 10.84
C LEU A 52 7.16 11.90 11.19
N LEU A 53 7.25 10.91 10.28
CA LEU A 53 6.78 9.55 10.53
C LEU A 53 7.49 8.91 11.73
N ARG A 54 8.82 9.04 11.80
CA ARG A 54 9.62 8.51 12.91
C ARG A 54 9.13 9.04 14.27
N ARG A 55 8.83 10.32 14.37
CA ARG A 55 8.28 10.94 15.59
C ARG A 55 6.84 10.52 15.86
N LEU A 56 6.03 10.43 14.83
CA LEU A 56 4.64 9.96 14.96
C LEU A 56 4.56 8.53 15.47
N ARG A 57 5.40 7.62 15.01
CA ARG A 57 5.43 6.21 15.44
C ARG A 57 5.80 6.04 16.93
N GLN A 58 6.33 7.06 17.58
CA GLN A 58 6.51 7.10 19.03
C GLN A 58 5.21 7.45 19.79
N LEU A 59 4.19 7.96 19.08
CA LEU A 59 2.97 8.49 19.66
C LEU A 59 1.72 7.70 19.23
N THR A 60 1.71 7.15 18.00
CA THR A 60 0.53 6.53 17.42
C THR A 60 0.90 5.56 16.29
N ASP A 61 0.07 4.52 16.13
CA ASP A 61 0.08 3.59 15.00
C ASP A 61 -0.86 4.04 13.86
N MET A 62 -1.29 5.29 13.86
CA MET A 62 -2.14 5.87 12.83
C MET A 62 -1.61 5.58 11.43
N PRO A 63 -2.47 5.17 10.48
CA PRO A 63 -2.06 4.89 9.12
C PRO A 63 -1.42 6.09 8.42
N VAL A 64 -0.35 5.86 7.68
CA VAL A 64 0.37 6.90 6.93
C VAL A 64 0.65 6.44 5.50
N ILE A 65 0.26 7.27 4.53
CA ILE A 65 0.62 7.12 3.13
C ILE A 65 1.64 8.21 2.77
N PHE A 66 2.74 7.83 2.10
CA PHE A 66 3.66 8.81 1.54
C PHE A 66 3.32 9.18 0.09
N LEU A 67 3.50 10.45 -0.24
CA LEU A 67 3.61 10.93 -1.61
C LEU A 67 5.10 11.07 -1.94
N THR A 68 5.55 10.47 -3.03
CA THR A 68 6.98 10.42 -3.41
C THR A 68 7.19 10.84 -4.85
N SER A 69 8.35 11.42 -5.17
CA SER A 69 8.77 11.66 -6.55
C SER A 69 9.39 10.39 -7.14
N LYS A 70 9.31 10.19 -8.45
CA LYS A 70 9.83 8.99 -9.14
C LYS A 70 11.31 8.69 -8.89
N ASP A 71 12.10 9.69 -8.54
CA ASP A 71 13.55 9.58 -8.39
C ASP A 71 13.98 9.06 -7.00
N GLU A 72 13.03 8.70 -6.14
CA GLU A 72 13.25 8.39 -4.73
C GLU A 72 13.03 6.91 -4.39
N GLU A 73 13.43 5.97 -5.25
CA GLU A 73 13.36 4.51 -4.95
C GLU A 73 14.03 4.12 -3.62
N ILE A 74 15.03 4.88 -3.20
CA ILE A 74 15.74 4.68 -1.93
C ILE A 74 14.85 5.10 -0.75
N ASP A 75 14.12 6.20 -0.89
CA ASP A 75 13.25 6.74 0.16
C ASP A 75 12.00 5.86 0.36
N GLU A 76 11.51 5.22 -0.70
CA GLU A 76 10.44 4.21 -0.67
C GLU A 76 10.78 3.02 0.24
N LEU A 77 12.00 2.49 0.11
CA LEU A 77 12.50 1.38 0.94
C LEU A 77 12.66 1.79 2.40
N PHE A 78 13.10 3.02 2.66
CA PHE A 78 13.21 3.56 4.00
C PHE A 78 11.84 3.84 4.61
N GLY A 79 10.90 4.44 3.88
CA GLY A 79 9.56 4.74 4.37
C GLY A 79 8.80 3.50 4.84
N LEU A 80 8.85 2.41 4.09
CA LEU A 80 8.22 1.14 4.47
C LEU A 80 8.91 0.48 5.66
N LYS A 81 10.25 0.56 5.75
CA LYS A 81 11.00 0.09 6.93
C LYS A 81 10.71 0.90 8.19
N MET A 82 10.34 2.17 8.04
CA MET A 82 9.99 3.07 9.15
C MET A 82 8.52 2.99 9.54
N GLY A 83 7.72 2.16 8.89
CA GLY A 83 6.34 1.90 9.27
C GLY A 83 5.29 2.74 8.55
N ALA A 84 5.56 3.21 7.34
CA ALA A 84 4.50 3.70 6.44
C ALA A 84 3.63 2.54 5.95
N ASP A 85 2.33 2.81 5.76
CA ASP A 85 1.36 1.79 5.36
C ASP A 85 1.26 1.65 3.85
N ASP A 86 1.55 2.73 3.12
CA ASP A 86 1.61 2.74 1.66
C ASP A 86 2.36 3.99 1.15
N TYR A 87 2.61 4.02 -0.17
CA TYR A 87 3.15 5.19 -0.86
C TYR A 87 2.51 5.34 -2.23
N ILE A 88 2.46 6.56 -2.73
CA ILE A 88 1.90 6.92 -4.04
C ILE A 88 2.93 7.76 -4.78
N ALA A 89 3.40 7.27 -5.94
CA ALA A 89 4.35 8.01 -6.76
C ALA A 89 3.66 9.17 -7.50
N LYS A 90 4.30 10.33 -7.54
CA LYS A 90 3.89 11.49 -8.34
C LYS A 90 4.38 11.32 -9.80
N PRO A 91 3.56 11.69 -10.81
CA PRO A 91 2.20 12.21 -10.72
C PRO A 91 1.16 11.11 -10.47
N PHE A 92 0.07 11.41 -9.77
CA PHE A 92 -1.00 10.48 -9.44
C PHE A 92 -2.39 11.05 -9.79
N SER A 93 -3.36 10.17 -10.01
CA SER A 93 -4.76 10.56 -10.14
C SER A 93 -5.45 10.67 -8.77
N GLN A 94 -6.44 11.55 -8.66
CA GLN A 94 -7.25 11.66 -7.43
C GLN A 94 -7.95 10.35 -7.08
N ARG A 95 -8.43 9.62 -8.08
CA ARG A 95 -9.08 8.34 -7.91
C ARG A 95 -8.15 7.33 -7.25
N LEU A 96 -6.87 7.28 -7.69
CA LEU A 96 -5.86 6.43 -7.09
C LEU A 96 -5.68 6.75 -5.61
N VAL A 97 -5.55 8.04 -5.25
CA VAL A 97 -5.41 8.44 -3.83
C VAL A 97 -6.60 7.98 -3.01
N VAL A 98 -7.83 8.22 -3.49
CA VAL A 98 -9.06 7.82 -2.79
C VAL A 98 -9.12 6.30 -2.58
N GLU A 99 -8.82 5.50 -3.60
CA GLU A 99 -8.85 4.03 -3.48
C GLU A 99 -7.76 3.52 -2.52
N ARG A 100 -6.57 4.13 -2.52
CA ARG A 100 -5.50 3.82 -1.58
C ARG A 100 -5.89 4.16 -0.14
N VAL A 101 -6.45 5.35 0.08
CA VAL A 101 -6.97 5.78 1.38
C VAL A 101 -8.00 4.79 1.90
N LYS A 102 -9.02 4.45 1.09
CA LYS A 102 -10.04 3.47 1.47
C LYS A 102 -9.44 2.10 1.82
N ALA A 103 -8.47 1.64 1.02
CA ALA A 103 -7.84 0.35 1.23
C ALA A 103 -7.01 0.31 2.53
N VAL A 104 -6.27 1.39 2.84
CA VAL A 104 -5.51 1.49 4.09
C VAL A 104 -6.47 1.59 5.28
N LEU A 105 -7.49 2.47 5.24
CA LEU A 105 -8.44 2.64 6.34
C LEU A 105 -9.20 1.36 6.68
N ARG A 106 -9.54 0.52 5.70
CA ARG A 106 -10.18 -0.78 5.94
C ARG A 106 -9.37 -1.71 6.85
N ARG A 107 -8.03 -1.62 6.83
CA ARG A 107 -7.16 -2.41 7.73
C ARG A 107 -7.27 -2.00 9.18
N PHE A 108 -7.59 -0.74 9.43
CA PHE A 108 -7.62 -0.13 10.75
C PHE A 108 -9.04 -0.03 11.34
N GLN A 109 -10.08 -0.39 10.56
CA GLN A 109 -11.43 -0.47 11.12
C GLN A 109 -11.53 -1.63 12.11
N PRO A 110 -12.17 -1.43 13.28
CA PRO A 110 -12.46 -2.51 14.22
C PRO A 110 -13.22 -3.63 13.48
N LYS A 111 -12.83 -4.85 13.72
CA LYS A 111 -13.56 -6.03 13.22
C LYS A 111 -14.88 -6.13 13.95
N ASP A 112 -15.93 -5.45 13.49
CA ASP A 112 -17.27 -5.79 13.89
C ASP A 112 -17.56 -7.21 13.39
N GLY A 113 -17.81 -8.09 14.37
CA GLY A 113 -17.89 -9.53 14.17
C GLY A 113 -19.12 -9.97 13.36
N GLY A 114 -18.99 -9.90 12.05
CA GLY A 114 -19.98 -10.38 11.11
C GLY A 114 -19.31 -11.20 10.01
N ASN A 115 -18.98 -12.44 10.32
CA ASN A 115 -18.54 -13.39 9.29
C ASN A 115 -19.78 -13.92 8.57
N THR A 116 -20.32 -13.17 7.62
CA THR A 116 -21.41 -13.66 6.78
C THR A 116 -20.84 -14.62 5.72
N ALA A 117 -21.65 -15.63 5.33
CA ALA A 117 -21.25 -16.59 4.28
C ALA A 117 -20.84 -15.92 2.94
N ALA A 118 -21.33 -14.70 2.69
CA ALA A 118 -20.95 -13.88 1.53
C ALA A 118 -19.51 -13.28 1.65
N GLU A 119 -19.03 -12.99 2.87
CA GLU A 119 -17.65 -12.51 3.11
C GLU A 119 -16.65 -13.66 2.99
N ALA A 120 -17.00 -14.86 3.49
CA ALA A 120 -16.19 -16.06 3.32
C ALA A 120 -16.00 -16.43 1.84
N ALA A 121 -16.99 -16.15 0.98
CA ALA A 121 -16.93 -16.41 -0.46
C ALA A 121 -15.94 -15.48 -1.22
N ARG A 122 -15.46 -14.38 -0.60
CA ARG A 122 -14.53 -13.42 -1.19
C ARG A 122 -13.07 -13.62 -0.76
N VAL A 123 -12.85 -14.41 0.31
CA VAL A 123 -11.50 -14.76 0.76
C VAL A 123 -10.86 -15.69 -0.25
N LEU A 124 -9.69 -15.34 -0.72
CA LEU A 124 -8.94 -16.15 -1.66
C LEU A 124 -7.95 -17.03 -0.90
N GLU A 125 -8.13 -18.33 -0.96
CA GLU A 125 -7.23 -19.32 -0.36
C GLU A 125 -6.50 -20.12 -1.45
N ARG A 126 -5.17 -20.19 -1.34
CA ARG A 126 -4.29 -20.93 -2.26
C ARG A 126 -3.15 -21.57 -1.49
N GLY A 127 -3.27 -22.86 -1.17
CA GLY A 127 -2.31 -23.54 -0.31
C GLY A 127 -2.16 -22.83 1.03
N LYS A 128 -0.95 -22.39 1.34
CA LYS A 128 -0.63 -21.61 2.56
C LYS A 128 -1.10 -20.15 2.52
N LEU A 129 -1.45 -19.62 1.34
CA LEU A 129 -1.87 -18.23 1.17
C LEU A 129 -3.34 -18.06 1.51
N ARG A 130 -3.64 -17.05 2.34
CA ARG A 130 -5.00 -16.55 2.58
C ARG A 130 -5.01 -15.04 2.42
N LEU A 131 -5.80 -14.56 1.43
CA LEU A 131 -6.02 -13.14 1.17
C LEU A 131 -7.47 -12.79 1.44
N ASP A 132 -7.70 -11.73 2.17
CA ASP A 132 -9.01 -11.14 2.40
C ASP A 132 -9.05 -9.75 1.73
N PRO A 133 -9.67 -9.61 0.55
CA PRO A 133 -9.73 -8.36 -0.18
C PRO A 133 -10.55 -7.27 0.52
N GLU A 134 -11.55 -7.66 1.31
CA GLU A 134 -12.38 -6.70 2.03
C GLU A 134 -11.66 -6.09 3.22
N ARG A 135 -10.85 -6.90 3.90
CA ARG A 135 -10.04 -6.46 5.05
C ARG A 135 -8.62 -6.08 4.67
N HIS A 136 -8.25 -6.28 3.41
CA HIS A 136 -6.89 -6.06 2.91
C HIS A 136 -5.82 -6.79 3.75
N THR A 137 -6.15 -7.98 4.26
CA THR A 137 -5.23 -8.78 5.08
C THR A 137 -4.67 -9.96 4.32
N CYS A 138 -3.42 -10.25 4.60
CA CYS A 138 -2.69 -11.38 4.03
C CYS A 138 -2.13 -12.26 5.14
N HIS A 139 -2.31 -13.57 5.00
CA HIS A 139 -1.71 -14.56 5.88
C HIS A 139 -1.00 -15.63 5.04
N TRP A 140 0.08 -16.14 5.55
CA TRP A 140 0.82 -17.28 5.01
C TRP A 140 0.98 -18.32 6.11
N ASP A 141 0.42 -19.50 5.89
CA ASP A 141 0.40 -20.57 6.89
C ASP A 141 -0.10 -20.11 8.27
N GLY A 142 -1.16 -19.27 8.27
CA GLY A 142 -1.75 -18.66 9.47
C GLY A 142 -1.00 -17.46 10.02
N HIS A 143 0.23 -17.17 9.59
CA HIS A 143 1.03 -16.02 10.05
C HIS A 143 0.70 -14.76 9.22
N PRO A 144 0.49 -13.60 9.86
CA PRO A 144 0.20 -12.37 9.14
C PRO A 144 1.42 -11.88 8.35
N VAL A 145 1.21 -11.52 7.07
CA VAL A 145 2.21 -10.88 6.22
C VAL A 145 1.75 -9.48 5.90
N MET A 146 2.50 -8.48 6.37
CA MET A 146 2.15 -7.07 6.17
C MET A 146 2.51 -6.63 4.75
N LEU A 147 1.50 -6.32 3.96
CA LEU A 147 1.63 -5.87 2.57
C LEU A 147 1.17 -4.42 2.43
N THR A 148 1.85 -3.66 1.57
CA THR A 148 1.28 -2.39 1.08
C THR A 148 0.08 -2.67 0.18
N VAL A 149 -0.72 -1.65 -0.10
CA VAL A 149 -1.90 -1.82 -0.98
C VAL A 149 -1.50 -2.31 -2.36
N THR A 150 -0.43 -1.75 -2.94
CA THR A 150 0.09 -2.18 -4.25
C THR A 150 0.54 -3.63 -4.25
N GLU A 151 1.32 -4.02 -3.23
CA GLU A 151 1.77 -5.41 -3.08
C GLU A 151 0.61 -6.38 -2.92
N PHE A 152 -0.42 -5.98 -2.15
CA PHE A 152 -1.62 -6.79 -1.99
C PHE A 152 -2.37 -6.98 -3.32
N LEU A 153 -2.57 -5.91 -4.10
CA LEU A 153 -3.27 -5.95 -5.39
C LEU A 153 -2.51 -6.80 -6.41
N ILE A 154 -1.17 -6.66 -6.47
CA ILE A 154 -0.32 -7.50 -7.33
C ILE A 154 -0.44 -8.97 -6.94
N LEU A 155 -0.33 -9.29 -5.65
CA LEU A 155 -0.45 -10.66 -5.16
C LEU A 155 -1.84 -11.23 -5.43
N GLN A 156 -2.89 -10.46 -5.21
CA GLN A 156 -4.27 -10.84 -5.52
C GLN A 156 -4.45 -11.15 -7.00
N ALA A 157 -3.92 -10.28 -7.89
CA ALA A 157 -4.00 -10.49 -9.34
C ALA A 157 -3.31 -11.79 -9.76
N LEU A 158 -2.16 -12.12 -9.17
CA LEU A 158 -1.42 -13.35 -9.42
C LEU A 158 -2.15 -14.58 -8.87
N ALA A 159 -2.61 -14.52 -7.62
CA ALA A 159 -3.21 -15.66 -6.91
C ALA A 159 -4.67 -15.95 -7.32
N THR A 160 -5.34 -15.00 -8.00
CA THR A 160 -6.71 -15.21 -8.52
C THR A 160 -6.76 -16.34 -9.54
N ARG A 161 -5.72 -16.50 -10.36
CA ARG A 161 -5.61 -17.57 -11.37
C ARG A 161 -4.21 -18.18 -11.30
N PRO A 162 -3.97 -19.14 -10.39
CA PRO A 162 -2.69 -19.85 -10.33
C PRO A 162 -2.35 -20.50 -11.68
N GLY A 163 -1.06 -20.64 -11.98
CA GLY A 163 -0.58 -21.17 -13.25
C GLY A 163 -0.62 -20.20 -14.43
N VAL A 164 -1.49 -19.18 -14.37
CA VAL A 164 -1.63 -18.20 -15.45
C VAL A 164 -0.58 -17.10 -15.32
N VAL A 165 0.18 -16.86 -16.41
CA VAL A 165 1.17 -15.80 -16.47
C VAL A 165 0.48 -14.45 -16.60
N LYS A 166 0.86 -13.49 -15.76
CA LYS A 166 0.50 -12.08 -15.87
C LYS A 166 1.69 -11.29 -16.40
N THR A 167 1.45 -10.51 -17.45
CA THR A 167 2.46 -9.56 -17.95
C THR A 167 2.68 -8.43 -16.93
N ARG A 168 3.78 -7.69 -17.07
CA ARG A 168 4.02 -6.52 -16.24
C ARG A 168 2.91 -5.48 -16.39
N ASP A 169 2.47 -5.22 -17.63
CA ASP A 169 1.36 -4.30 -17.90
C ASP A 169 0.07 -4.75 -17.20
N ALA A 170 -0.30 -6.04 -17.30
CA ALA A 170 -1.49 -6.56 -16.61
C ALA A 170 -1.40 -6.47 -15.06
N LEU A 171 -0.19 -6.53 -14.49
CA LEU A 171 0.02 -6.30 -13.06
C LEU A 171 0.02 -4.82 -12.70
N MET A 172 0.48 -3.96 -13.61
CA MET A 172 0.36 -2.51 -13.50
C MET A 172 -1.11 -2.09 -13.47
N ASP A 173 -1.92 -2.55 -14.44
CA ASP A 173 -3.36 -2.27 -14.51
C ASP A 173 -4.11 -2.76 -13.26
N ALA A 174 -3.68 -3.90 -12.69
CA ALA A 174 -4.26 -4.43 -11.45
C ALA A 174 -3.89 -3.62 -10.19
N ALA A 175 -2.71 -3.00 -10.16
CA ALA A 175 -2.15 -2.31 -9.00
C ALA A 175 -2.32 -0.80 -9.05
N TYR A 176 -2.45 -0.23 -10.25
CA TYR A 176 -2.52 1.20 -10.51
C TYR A 176 -3.73 1.50 -11.41
N ASP A 177 -4.19 2.74 -11.39
CA ASP A 177 -5.27 3.20 -12.27
C ASP A 177 -4.69 3.60 -13.65
N ASP A 178 -5.47 3.48 -14.73
CA ASP A 178 -5.08 3.72 -16.14
C ASP A 178 -4.41 5.08 -16.42
N GLN A 179 -4.48 6.01 -15.46
CA GLN A 179 -3.92 7.37 -15.61
C GLN A 179 -2.53 7.53 -15.01
N VAL A 180 -1.95 6.48 -14.41
CA VAL A 180 -0.64 6.55 -13.78
C VAL A 180 0.40 5.91 -14.69
N TYR A 181 1.19 6.75 -15.35
CA TYR A 181 2.35 6.28 -16.13
C TYR A 181 3.45 5.89 -15.14
N VAL A 182 3.56 4.61 -14.85
CA VAL A 182 4.61 4.03 -14.00
C VAL A 182 5.47 3.14 -14.88
N ASP A 183 6.79 3.18 -14.69
CA ASP A 183 7.73 2.31 -15.40
C ASP A 183 7.44 0.83 -15.03
N ASP A 184 7.41 -0.06 -16.00
CA ASP A 184 7.19 -1.50 -15.83
C ASP A 184 8.23 -2.17 -14.90
N ARG A 185 9.43 -1.57 -14.73
CA ARG A 185 10.42 -1.97 -13.71
C ARG A 185 9.92 -1.83 -12.27
N THR A 186 8.90 -1.02 -12.04
CA THR A 186 8.27 -0.86 -10.73
C THR A 186 7.63 -2.17 -10.26
N ILE A 187 7.05 -2.96 -11.17
CA ILE A 187 6.50 -4.29 -10.84
C ILE A 187 7.59 -5.23 -10.34
N ASP A 188 8.77 -5.24 -10.97
CA ASP A 188 9.90 -6.08 -10.54
C ASP A 188 10.33 -5.76 -9.10
N SER A 189 10.31 -4.48 -8.73
CA SER A 189 10.60 -4.02 -7.37
C SER A 189 9.54 -4.49 -6.36
N HIS A 190 8.25 -4.41 -6.70
CA HIS A 190 7.17 -4.94 -5.85
C HIS A 190 7.25 -6.46 -5.68
N ILE A 191 7.51 -7.20 -6.75
CA ILE A 191 7.70 -8.67 -6.68
C ILE A 191 8.90 -9.02 -5.79
N LYS A 192 10.01 -8.30 -5.91
CA LYS A 192 11.18 -8.51 -5.05
C LYS A 192 10.84 -8.28 -3.57
N ARG A 193 10.07 -7.24 -3.26
CA ARG A 193 9.61 -6.94 -1.88
C ARG A 193 8.63 -7.99 -1.38
N LEU A 194 7.64 -8.39 -2.18
CA LEU A 194 6.73 -9.48 -1.85
C LEU A 194 7.51 -10.75 -1.46
N ARG A 195 8.39 -11.22 -2.33
CA ARG A 195 9.21 -12.41 -2.04
C ARG A 195 10.00 -12.28 -0.74
N LYS A 196 10.58 -11.08 -0.49
CA LYS A 196 11.33 -10.82 0.74
C LYS A 196 10.44 -10.89 1.99
N LYS A 197 9.22 -10.32 1.94
CA LYS A 197 8.28 -10.33 3.06
C LYS A 197 7.78 -11.75 3.37
N PHE A 198 7.46 -12.52 2.33
CA PHE A 198 7.06 -13.92 2.52
C PHE A 198 8.20 -14.81 3.01
N LYS A 199 9.43 -14.60 2.56
CA LYS A 199 10.61 -15.31 3.09
C LYS A 199 10.92 -15.01 4.55
N GLN A 200 10.43 -13.92 5.11
CA GLN A 200 10.51 -13.66 6.54
C GLN A 200 9.53 -14.53 7.36
N ALA A 201 8.45 -15.00 6.74
CA ALA A 201 7.48 -15.90 7.35
C ALA A 201 7.75 -17.38 7.03
N ASP A 202 8.36 -17.66 5.86
CA ASP A 202 8.67 -19.00 5.37
C ASP A 202 9.88 -18.93 4.43
N ASP A 203 11.04 -19.40 4.87
CA ASP A 203 12.30 -19.35 4.10
C ASP A 203 12.21 -20.09 2.76
N ASP A 204 11.34 -21.11 2.67
CA ASP A 204 11.10 -21.91 1.46
C ASP A 204 10.09 -21.27 0.50
N PHE A 205 9.63 -20.04 0.76
CA PHE A 205 8.69 -19.36 -0.12
C PHE A 205 9.24 -19.17 -1.53
N ASP A 206 8.59 -19.82 -2.51
CA ASP A 206 8.99 -19.79 -3.93
C ASP A 206 7.79 -19.78 -4.91
N VAL A 207 6.57 -19.54 -4.41
CA VAL A 207 5.33 -19.69 -5.19
C VAL A 207 5.10 -18.58 -6.24
N ILE A 208 5.85 -17.48 -6.18
CA ILE A 208 5.82 -16.47 -7.24
C ILE A 208 6.98 -16.72 -8.19
N GLU A 209 6.69 -17.18 -9.39
CA GLU A 209 7.69 -17.47 -10.42
C GLU A 209 7.89 -16.29 -11.36
N THR A 210 9.14 -16.12 -11.85
CA THR A 210 9.47 -15.19 -12.93
C THR A 210 9.55 -15.95 -14.24
N LEU A 211 8.79 -15.52 -15.24
CA LEU A 211 8.95 -15.97 -16.62
C LEU A 211 9.69 -14.87 -17.39
N TYR A 212 10.96 -15.07 -17.62
CA TYR A 212 11.83 -14.08 -18.24
C TYR A 212 11.28 -13.62 -19.60
N GLY A 213 11.24 -12.31 -19.79
CA GLY A 213 10.71 -11.67 -21.01
C GLY A 213 9.18 -11.66 -21.10
N VAL A 214 8.44 -12.32 -20.18
CA VAL A 214 6.97 -12.40 -20.22
C VAL A 214 6.33 -11.73 -19.00
N GLY A 215 6.67 -12.17 -17.78
CA GLY A 215 6.03 -11.65 -16.57
C GLY A 215 6.16 -12.58 -15.37
N TYR A 216 5.09 -12.69 -14.59
CA TYR A 216 5.05 -13.42 -13.33
C TYR A 216 3.82 -14.34 -13.26
N ARG A 217 3.91 -15.41 -12.48
CA ARG A 217 2.77 -16.23 -12.13
C ARG A 217 2.83 -16.70 -10.69
N PHE A 218 1.68 -17.00 -10.12
CA PHE A 218 1.54 -17.76 -8.90
C PHE A 218 1.51 -19.25 -9.26
N LYS A 219 2.33 -20.08 -8.63
CA LYS A 219 2.35 -21.53 -8.88
C LYS A 219 1.00 -22.16 -8.60
N GLU A 220 0.64 -23.18 -9.36
CA GLU A 220 -0.42 -24.10 -8.98
C GLU A 220 0.07 -24.93 -7.77
N ALA A 221 -0.83 -25.14 -6.79
CA ALA A 221 -0.54 -25.97 -5.62
C ALA A 221 -0.65 -27.46 -5.98
#